data_06e17fb10a3b593d69a6c255e44d0a5c
#
_entry.id   06e17fb10a3b593d69a6c255e44d0a5c
#
_cell.length_a   1.000
_cell.length_b   1.000
_cell.length_c   1.000
_cell.angle_alpha   90.00
_cell.angle_beta   90.00
_cell.angle_gamma   90.00
#
_symmetry.space_group_name_H-M   'P 1'
#
loop_
_entity.id
_entity.type
_entity.pdbx_description
1 polymer ?
#
loop_
_entity_poly.entity_id
_entity_poly.type
_entity_poly.pdbx_seq_one_letter_code
_entity_poly.pdbx_strand_id
1 'polypeptide(L)'
;MKSKVIQFLEEHQSGERSTFVDDAKWRQENASWLKQSQRVACTIMEYMQNQHFSRNDVAEKLRVSPQYVSRILSGKMNFTLKTISLIEERLGLE
;
A
#
# COMPACT_ATOMS: atom_id res chain seq x y z
N MET A 1 -8.59 -3.96 19.47
CA MET A 1 -9.34 -3.43 19.16
C MET A 1 -10.09 -3.87 18.38
N LYS A 2 -10.66 -4.13 18.31
CA LYS A 2 -11.38 -4.45 17.62
C LYS A 2 -11.27 -3.91 16.57
N SER A 3 -10.96 -4.06 15.91
CA SER A 3 -10.85 -3.66 14.88
C SER A 3 -11.55 -2.76 14.60
N LYS A 4 -11.42 -2.18 14.36
CA LYS A 4 -11.99 -1.28 14.11
C LYS A 4 -13.11 -1.47 13.59
N VAL A 5 -13.18 -2.09 13.10
CA VAL A 5 -14.26 -2.18 12.56
C VAL A 5 -15.13 -2.70 13.42
N ILE A 6 -14.76 -3.37 14.20
CA ILE A 6 -15.58 -3.93 14.91
C ILE A 6 -16.10 -3.28 15.84
N GLN A 7 -15.58 -2.88 16.42
CA GLN A 7 -16.06 -2.28 17.23
C GLN A 7 -16.94 -1.58 16.84
N PHE A 8 -16.82 -1.12 16.03
CA PHE A 8 -17.58 -0.29 15.65
C PHE A 8 -18.74 -0.80 15.34
N LEU A 9 -18.81 -1.78 15.30
CA LEU A 9 -19.90 -2.19 14.95
C LEU A 9 -20.69 -2.36 16.02
N GLU A 10 -20.28 -2.60 17.05
CA GLU A 10 -21.02 -2.80 17.97
C GLU A 10 -21.48 -1.81 18.49
N GLU A 11 -21.14 -1.17 18.48
CA GLU A 11 -21.58 -0.29 18.87
C GLU A 11 -22.19 0.28 18.09
N HIS A 12 -22.35 0.23 17.41
CA HIS A 12 -22.75 0.75 16.58
C HIS A 12 -23.75 1.31 16.64
N GLN A 13 -24.09 1.58 17.37
CA GLN A 13 -24.94 2.28 17.38
C GLN A 13 -24.48 3.58 17.26
N SER A 14 -23.77 4.09 17.82
CA SER A 14 -23.19 5.26 17.48
C SER A 14 -22.05 4.85 16.72
N GLY A 15 -22.16 3.81 16.07
CA GLY A 15 -21.12 3.22 15.36
C GLY A 15 -20.51 4.13 14.33
N GLU A 16 -21.31 4.95 13.69
CA GLU A 16 -20.79 5.80 12.69
C GLU A 16 -19.75 6.74 13.21
N ARG A 17 -20.00 7.36 14.31
CA ARG A 17 -19.09 8.28 14.87
C ARG A 17 -17.84 7.58 15.39
N SER A 18 -18.03 6.43 16.01
CA SER A 18 -16.95 5.64 16.49
C SER A 18 -16.03 5.23 15.36
N THR A 19 -16.62 4.81 14.26
CA THR A 19 -15.85 4.38 13.11
C THR A 19 -15.00 5.49 12.56
N PHE A 20 -15.55 6.69 12.53
CA PHE A 20 -14.81 7.83 12.02
C PHE A 20 -13.59 8.12 12.90
N VAL A 21 -13.76 8.08 14.20
CA VAL A 21 -12.66 8.31 15.13
C VAL A 21 -11.62 7.21 15.02
N ASP A 22 -12.07 5.98 14.89
CA ASP A 22 -11.17 4.85 14.75
C ASP A 22 -10.35 4.95 13.46
N ASP A 23 -10.98 5.37 12.38
CA ASP A 23 -10.27 5.53 11.12
C ASP A 23 -9.19 6.60 11.22
N ALA A 24 -9.51 7.72 11.85
CA ALA A 24 -8.56 8.80 12.01
C ALA A 24 -7.38 8.35 12.86
N LYS A 25 -7.68 7.63 13.92
CA LYS A 25 -6.65 7.13 14.80
C LYS A 25 -5.75 6.13 14.10
N TRP A 26 -6.37 5.22 13.34
CA TRP A 26 -5.63 4.23 12.60
C TRP A 26 -4.65 4.89 11.62
N ARG A 27 -5.12 5.91 10.90
CA ARG A 27 -4.28 6.60 9.93
C ARG A 27 -3.11 7.27 10.62
N GLN A 28 -3.37 7.86 11.77
CA GLN A 28 -2.32 8.52 12.50
C GLN A 28 -1.27 7.53 12.97
N GLU A 29 -1.72 6.39 13.47
CA GLU A 29 -0.81 5.37 13.98
C GLU A 29 -0.03 4.69 12.87
N ASN A 30 -0.55 4.70 11.66
CA ASN A 30 0.10 4.03 10.54
C ASN A 30 0.66 4.98 9.50
N ALA A 31 0.75 6.26 9.85
CA ALA A 31 1.18 7.27 8.89
C ALA A 31 2.56 7.00 8.32
N SER A 32 3.43 6.47 9.13
CA SER A 32 4.81 6.24 8.72
C SER A 32 4.92 5.25 7.58
N TRP A 33 4.32 4.08 7.73
CA TRP A 33 4.45 3.08 6.69
C TRP A 33 3.56 3.42 5.48
N LEU A 34 2.47 4.17 5.68
CA LEU A 34 1.66 4.62 4.56
C LEU A 34 2.46 5.56 3.68
N LYS A 35 3.25 6.43 4.30
CA LYS A 35 4.09 7.34 3.57
C LYS A 35 5.12 6.57 2.75
N GLN A 36 5.71 5.55 3.34
CA GLN A 36 6.66 4.71 2.65
C GLN A 36 6.00 4.01 1.47
N SER A 37 4.80 3.49 1.68
CA SER A 37 4.09 2.80 0.63
C SER A 37 3.81 3.74 -0.54
N GLN A 38 3.44 4.97 -0.26
CA GLN A 38 3.19 5.95 -1.29
C GLN A 38 4.46 6.30 -2.05
N ARG A 39 5.59 6.35 -1.36
CA ARG A 39 6.86 6.61 -2.01
C ARG A 39 7.22 5.49 -2.97
N VAL A 40 7.03 4.25 -2.53
CA VAL A 40 7.31 3.11 -3.39
C VAL A 40 6.42 3.16 -4.62
N ALA A 41 5.13 3.45 -4.42
CA ALA A 41 4.20 3.52 -5.54
C ALA A 41 4.61 4.60 -6.53
N CYS A 42 4.99 5.78 -6.04
CA CYS A 42 5.41 6.87 -6.91
C CYS A 42 6.68 6.53 -7.66
N THR A 43 7.63 5.91 -6.98
CA THR A 43 8.88 5.53 -7.61
C THR A 43 8.65 4.55 -8.74
N ILE A 44 7.77 3.58 -8.52
CA ILE A 44 7.48 2.60 -9.55
C ILE A 44 6.73 3.24 -10.71
N MET A 45 5.81 4.15 -10.43
CA MET A 45 5.10 4.84 -11.50
C MET A 45 6.05 5.66 -12.36
N GLU A 46 7.02 6.32 -11.74
CA GLU A 46 8.03 7.06 -12.46
C GLU A 46 8.84 6.13 -13.33
N TYR A 47 9.23 5.00 -12.76
CA TYR A 47 9.99 4.01 -13.49
C TYR A 47 9.21 3.53 -14.72
N MET A 48 7.92 3.28 -14.54
CA MET A 48 7.06 2.83 -15.63
C MET A 48 6.99 3.87 -16.73
N GLN A 49 6.88 5.14 -16.36
CA GLN A 49 6.83 6.21 -17.33
C GLN A 49 8.13 6.31 -18.09
N ASN A 50 9.24 6.25 -17.38
CA ASN A 50 10.55 6.39 -18.01
C ASN A 50 10.88 5.24 -18.94
N GLN A 51 10.43 4.04 -18.61
CA GLN A 51 10.74 2.87 -19.41
C GLN A 51 9.62 2.53 -20.39
N HIS A 52 8.51 3.27 -20.33
CA HIS A 52 7.32 2.98 -21.14
C HIS A 52 6.80 1.57 -20.85
N PHE A 53 6.76 1.22 -19.57
CA PHE A 53 6.28 -0.09 -19.14
C PHE A 53 4.84 0.00 -18.69
N SER A 54 4.07 -1.06 -18.99
CA SER A 54 2.73 -1.20 -18.45
C SER A 54 2.80 -1.97 -17.14
N ARG A 55 1.67 -2.12 -16.48
CA ARG A 55 1.61 -2.92 -15.25
C ARG A 55 2.02 -4.36 -15.53
N ASN A 56 1.62 -4.88 -16.68
CA ASN A 56 2.01 -6.25 -17.03
C ASN A 56 3.51 -6.37 -17.19
N ASP A 57 4.14 -5.36 -17.75
CA ASP A 57 5.58 -5.36 -17.92
C ASP A 57 6.29 -5.38 -16.57
N VAL A 58 5.78 -4.58 -15.63
CA VAL A 58 6.37 -4.54 -14.29
C VAL A 58 6.14 -5.88 -13.57
N ALA A 59 4.94 -6.44 -13.75
CA ALA A 59 4.61 -7.71 -13.12
C ALA A 59 5.58 -8.79 -13.59
N GLU A 60 5.87 -8.79 -14.87
CA GLU A 60 6.78 -9.76 -15.44
C GLU A 60 8.18 -9.57 -14.88
N LYS A 61 8.62 -8.33 -14.79
CA LYS A 61 9.94 -8.04 -14.28
C LYS A 61 10.07 -8.41 -12.81
N LEU A 62 9.02 -8.19 -12.04
CA LEU A 62 9.01 -8.52 -10.63
C LEU A 62 8.67 -9.99 -10.38
N ARG A 63 8.17 -10.68 -11.40
CA ARG A 63 7.75 -12.07 -11.29
C ARG A 63 6.57 -12.22 -10.33
N VAL A 64 5.61 -11.32 -10.48
CA VAL A 64 4.39 -11.36 -9.67
C VAL A 64 3.20 -11.13 -10.60
N SER A 65 2.01 -11.22 -10.07
CA SER A 65 0.83 -11.03 -10.89
C SER A 65 0.57 -9.55 -11.11
N PRO A 66 -0.15 -9.18 -12.18
CA PRO A 66 -0.53 -7.79 -12.39
C PRO A 66 -1.39 -7.25 -11.26
N GLN A 67 -2.19 -8.09 -10.62
CA GLN A 67 -2.98 -7.68 -9.48
C GLN A 67 -2.10 -7.25 -8.33
N TYR A 68 -0.99 -7.95 -8.15
CA TYR A 68 -0.06 -7.60 -7.09
C TYR A 68 0.56 -6.23 -7.38
N VAL A 69 0.89 -5.96 -8.64
CA VAL A 69 1.42 -4.66 -9.03
C VAL A 69 0.39 -3.57 -8.75
N SER A 70 -0.88 -3.84 -9.03
CA SER A 70 -1.93 -2.87 -8.73
C SER A 70 -1.98 -2.57 -7.24
N ARG A 71 -1.78 -3.57 -6.41
CA ARG A 71 -1.77 -3.37 -4.97
C ARG A 71 -0.58 -2.51 -4.55
N ILE A 72 0.56 -2.75 -5.15
CA ILE A 72 1.74 -1.94 -4.87
C ILE A 72 1.46 -0.48 -5.23
N LEU A 73 0.86 -0.26 -6.38
CA LEU A 73 0.62 1.09 -6.86
C LEU A 73 -0.49 1.81 -6.11
N SER A 74 -1.24 1.09 -5.30
CA SER A 74 -2.32 1.71 -4.54
C SER A 74 -1.79 2.65 -3.46
N GLY A 75 -0.54 2.48 -3.05
CA GLY A 75 0.02 3.29 -2.00
C GLY A 75 -0.46 2.91 -0.62
N LYS A 76 -1.07 1.74 -0.49
CA LYS A 76 -1.61 1.29 0.79
C LYS A 76 -1.09 -0.07 1.21
N MET A 77 -0.01 -0.52 0.60
CA MET A 77 0.54 -1.83 0.91
C MET A 77 1.64 -1.70 1.95
N ASN A 78 1.58 -2.54 2.97
CA ASN A 78 2.59 -2.52 4.00
C ASN A 78 3.72 -3.44 3.57
N PHE A 79 4.82 -2.87 3.13
CA PHE A 79 5.94 -3.64 2.62
C PHE A 79 6.86 -4.07 3.73
N THR A 80 7.41 -5.27 3.61
CA THR A 80 8.52 -5.66 4.46
C THR A 80 9.80 -5.17 3.79
N LEU A 81 10.86 -5.09 4.55
CA LEU A 81 12.14 -4.67 3.99
C LEU A 81 12.60 -5.64 2.91
N LYS A 82 12.29 -6.92 3.09
CA LYS A 82 12.65 -7.92 2.10
C LYS A 82 11.95 -7.64 0.77
N THR A 83 10.67 -7.30 0.83
CA THR A 83 9.92 -7.02 -0.39
C THR A 83 10.44 -5.78 -1.08
N ILE A 84 10.76 -4.75 -0.32
CA ILE A 84 11.31 -3.53 -0.89
C ILE A 84 12.64 -3.81 -1.59
N SER A 85 13.47 -4.60 -0.96
CA SER A 85 14.75 -4.97 -1.55
C SER A 85 14.59 -5.73 -2.85
N LEU A 86 13.61 -6.63 -2.88
CA LEU A 86 13.34 -7.39 -4.10
C LEU A 86 12.89 -6.48 -5.23
N ILE A 87 12.02 -5.52 -4.92
CA ILE A 87 11.54 -4.60 -5.93
C ILE A 87 12.70 -3.78 -6.49
N GLU A 88 13.52 -3.25 -5.62
CA GLU A 88 14.64 -2.45 -6.05
C GLU A 88 15.60 -3.25 -6.91
N GLU A 89 15.86 -4.47 -6.49
CA GLU A 89 16.79 -5.31 -7.20
C GLU A 89 16.28 -5.68 -8.58
N ARG A 90 15.02 -6.07 -8.65
CA ARG A 90 14.47 -6.57 -9.91
C ARG A 90 14.16 -5.48 -10.92
N LEU A 91 13.86 -4.28 -10.45
CA LEU A 91 13.64 -3.17 -11.34
C LEU A 91 14.91 -2.37 -11.58
N GLY A 92 15.98 -2.68 -10.87
CA GLY A 92 17.21 -1.96 -11.03
C GLY A 92 17.16 -0.56 -10.41
N LEU A 93 16.34 -0.42 -9.36
CA LEU A 93 16.26 0.87 -8.68
C LEU A 93 17.30 0.93 -7.59
N GLU A 94 17.65 2.13 -7.24
CA GLU A 94 18.64 2.25 -6.18
C GLU A 94 18.01 2.75 -4.93
#